data_2fc4d962c3311dc0f43f9171fa168336
#
_entry.id   2fc4d962c3311dc0f43f9171fa168336
#
_cell.length_a   1.000
_cell.length_b   1.000
_cell.length_c   1.000
_cell.angle_alpha   90.00
_cell.angle_beta   90.00
_cell.angle_gamma   90.00
#
_symmetry.space_group_name_H-M   'P 1'
#
loop_
_entity.id
_entity.type
_entity.pdbx_description
1 polymer ?
#
loop_
_entity_poly.entity_id
_entity_poly.type
_entity_poly.pdbx_seq_one_letter_code
_entity_poly.pdbx_strand_id
1 'polypeptide(L)'
;MTLTNKDIRRIFVSFLLLFLVVAAFLIVRPIVLSIIGGLILAYIFTPVYRRTYKLIRERNTSSFLMCLVVILIIVIPLWIFIPIIVEQVFDLFNVTQNIDFSKVVKVIFPSSQPEFQTQLTTVIIQFVGNITSSTINYLISFIQNLPQVMLNLAVIFFVFFFALRDQDALREFVSGISPFRKDKEAVLVNRFKDITSSIIFGYIIVGIIQGLALGGGLLFFHVPKA
;
A
#
# COMPACT_ATOMS: atom_id res chain seq x y z
N MET A 1 -34.87 31.84 -30.74
CA MET A 1 -33.49 31.38 -31.05
C MET A 1 -33.61 30.01 -31.69
N THR A 2 -33.52 29.93 -33.02
CA THR A 2 -33.55 28.64 -33.74
C THR A 2 -32.16 28.06 -33.77
N LEU A 3 -31.98 26.98 -33.03
CA LEU A 3 -30.70 26.23 -33.03
C LEU A 3 -30.46 25.69 -34.44
N THR A 4 -29.38 26.12 -35.06
CA THR A 4 -28.96 25.64 -36.39
C THR A 4 -28.41 24.20 -36.24
N ASN A 5 -28.59 23.35 -37.22
CA ASN A 5 -28.04 21.98 -37.24
C ASN A 5 -26.50 21.94 -36.93
N LYS A 6 -25.80 23.01 -37.25
CA LYS A 6 -24.36 23.15 -36.88
C LYS A 6 -24.14 23.35 -35.38
N ASP A 7 -25.03 24.05 -34.70
CA ASP A 7 -24.94 24.31 -33.26
C ASP A 7 -25.28 23.05 -32.47
N ILE A 8 -26.28 22.30 -32.89
CA ILE A 8 -26.66 21.00 -32.31
C ILE A 8 -25.49 20.01 -32.44
N ARG A 9 -24.86 19.96 -33.62
CA ARG A 9 -23.67 19.09 -33.85
C ARG A 9 -22.50 19.50 -32.96
N ARG A 10 -22.24 20.81 -32.80
CA ARG A 10 -21.16 21.30 -31.92
C ARG A 10 -21.43 20.93 -30.47
N ILE A 11 -22.63 21.14 -29.97
CA ILE A 11 -23.03 20.79 -28.60
C ILE A 11 -22.88 19.29 -28.39
N PHE A 12 -23.33 18.47 -29.33
CA PHE A 12 -23.21 17.00 -29.25
C PHE A 12 -21.74 16.56 -29.24
N VAL A 13 -20.91 17.10 -30.10
CA VAL A 13 -19.47 16.79 -30.15
C VAL A 13 -18.76 17.23 -28.85
N SER A 14 -19.10 18.43 -28.33
CA SER A 14 -18.53 18.90 -27.06
C SER A 14 -18.94 18.01 -25.89
N PHE A 15 -20.18 17.59 -25.84
CA PHE A 15 -20.69 16.66 -24.82
C PHE A 15 -20.02 15.29 -24.93
N LEU A 16 -19.87 14.78 -26.15
CA LEU A 16 -19.18 13.50 -26.39
C LEU A 16 -17.71 13.58 -25.97
N LEU A 17 -17.02 14.66 -26.31
CA LEU A 17 -15.63 14.88 -25.89
C LEU A 17 -15.52 14.97 -24.36
N LEU A 18 -16.40 15.71 -23.71
CA LEU A 18 -16.43 15.81 -22.26
C LEU A 18 -16.66 14.43 -21.62
N PHE A 19 -17.62 13.67 -22.13
CA PHE A 19 -17.90 12.31 -21.68
C PHE A 19 -16.67 11.39 -21.84
N LEU A 20 -16.00 11.43 -23.01
CA LEU A 20 -14.79 10.64 -23.24
C LEU A 20 -13.65 11.02 -22.31
N VAL A 21 -13.45 12.32 -22.03
CA VAL A 21 -12.43 12.80 -21.08
C VAL A 21 -12.73 12.30 -19.66
N VAL A 22 -14.01 12.42 -19.23
CA VAL A 22 -14.42 11.91 -17.91
C VAL A 22 -14.28 10.39 -17.83
N ALA A 23 -14.69 9.65 -18.84
CA ALA A 23 -14.53 8.21 -18.90
C ALA A 23 -13.05 7.79 -18.86
N ALA A 24 -12.20 8.46 -19.65
CA ALA A 24 -10.76 8.22 -19.63
C ALA A 24 -10.16 8.50 -18.26
N PHE A 25 -10.54 9.60 -17.60
CA PHE A 25 -10.09 9.94 -16.25
C PHE A 25 -10.51 8.86 -15.22
N LEU A 26 -11.74 8.38 -15.28
CA LEU A 26 -12.23 7.34 -14.37
C LEU A 26 -11.48 6.01 -14.56
N ILE A 27 -11.15 5.66 -15.81
CA ILE A 27 -10.40 4.44 -16.13
C ILE A 27 -8.95 4.56 -15.65
N VAL A 28 -8.32 5.71 -15.81
CA VAL A 28 -6.91 5.92 -15.48
C VAL A 28 -6.69 6.15 -13.98
N ARG A 29 -7.69 6.73 -13.29
CA ARG A 29 -7.61 7.07 -11.86
C ARG A 29 -7.04 5.95 -10.95
N PRO A 30 -7.51 4.70 -10.99
CA PRO A 30 -6.95 3.63 -10.14
C PRO A 30 -5.50 3.28 -10.49
N ILE A 31 -5.08 3.52 -11.74
CA ILE A 31 -3.74 3.18 -12.23
C ILE A 31 -2.73 4.29 -11.90
N VAL A 32 -3.17 5.54 -11.78
CA VAL A 32 -2.28 6.69 -11.50
C VAL A 32 -1.45 6.48 -10.24
N LEU A 33 -2.06 5.99 -9.16
CA LEU A 33 -1.34 5.70 -7.91
C LEU A 33 -0.27 4.64 -8.11
N SER A 34 -0.56 3.61 -8.91
CA SER A 34 0.41 2.57 -9.25
C SER A 34 1.57 3.11 -10.09
N ILE A 35 1.30 4.01 -11.05
CA ILE A 35 2.32 4.69 -11.84
C ILE A 35 3.23 5.52 -10.93
N ILE A 36 2.63 6.35 -10.07
CA ILE A 36 3.39 7.17 -9.12
C ILE A 36 4.21 6.28 -8.18
N GLY A 37 3.62 5.20 -7.66
CA GLY A 37 4.32 4.22 -6.83
C GLY A 37 5.53 3.61 -7.53
N GLY A 38 5.38 3.21 -8.81
CA GLY A 38 6.48 2.69 -9.62
C GLY A 38 7.61 3.70 -9.85
N LEU A 39 7.26 4.97 -10.10
CA LEU A 39 8.24 6.06 -10.25
C LEU A 39 9.00 6.34 -8.94
N ILE A 40 8.29 6.38 -7.80
CA ILE A 40 8.91 6.56 -6.49
C ILE A 40 9.84 5.39 -6.18
N LEU A 41 9.40 4.16 -6.45
CA LEU A 41 10.21 2.97 -6.27
C LEU A 41 11.49 3.03 -7.14
N ALA A 42 11.35 3.43 -8.41
CA ALA A 42 12.49 3.63 -9.29
C ALA A 42 13.47 4.68 -8.77
N TYR A 43 12.95 5.77 -8.22
CA TYR A 43 13.77 6.80 -7.58
C TYR A 43 14.58 6.25 -6.39
N ILE A 44 13.94 5.50 -5.50
CA ILE A 44 14.57 4.87 -4.33
C ILE A 44 15.69 3.93 -4.75
N PHE A 45 15.43 3.08 -5.76
CA PHE A 45 16.37 2.05 -6.19
C PHE A 45 17.39 2.53 -7.23
N THR A 46 17.28 3.76 -7.74
CA THR A 46 18.24 4.36 -8.69
C THR A 46 19.71 4.23 -8.22
N PRO A 47 20.10 4.51 -6.96
CA PRO A 47 21.48 4.37 -6.53
C PRO A 47 21.97 2.92 -6.58
N VAL A 48 21.11 1.96 -6.27
CA VAL A 48 21.43 0.52 -6.35
C VAL A 48 21.52 0.08 -7.80
N TYR A 49 20.56 0.49 -8.65
CA TYR A 49 20.54 0.23 -10.08
C TYR A 49 21.83 0.73 -10.77
N ARG A 50 22.30 1.93 -10.45
CA ARG A 50 23.54 2.47 -11.02
C ARG A 50 24.78 1.64 -10.68
N ARG A 51 24.83 1.04 -9.48
CA ARG A 51 25.91 0.11 -9.10
C ARG A 51 25.81 -1.18 -9.91
N THR A 52 24.61 -1.75 -10.01
CA THR A 52 24.36 -2.97 -10.80
C THR A 52 24.66 -2.76 -12.29
N TYR A 53 24.23 -1.63 -12.84
CA TYR A 53 24.51 -1.26 -14.24
C TYR A 53 26.01 -1.12 -14.55
N LYS A 54 26.82 -0.61 -13.61
CA LYS A 54 28.27 -0.55 -13.77
C LYS A 54 28.91 -1.93 -13.87
N LEU A 55 28.32 -2.95 -13.20
CA LEU A 55 28.80 -4.32 -13.23
C LEU A 55 28.39 -5.05 -14.52
N ILE A 56 27.09 -4.99 -14.83
CA ILE A 56 26.46 -5.78 -15.92
C ILE A 56 26.61 -5.07 -17.28
N ARG A 57 26.66 -3.73 -17.29
CA ARG A 57 26.76 -2.86 -18.48
C ARG A 57 25.61 -3.02 -19.49
N GLU A 58 24.54 -3.69 -19.12
CA GLU A 58 23.34 -3.86 -19.94
C GLU A 58 22.11 -3.31 -19.20
N ARG A 59 21.35 -2.40 -19.86
CA ARG A 59 20.21 -1.70 -19.23
C ARG A 59 19.06 -2.64 -18.91
N ASN A 60 18.70 -3.52 -19.85
CA ASN A 60 17.57 -4.44 -19.67
C ASN A 60 17.82 -5.41 -18.52
N THR A 61 18.95 -6.09 -18.52
CA THR A 61 19.33 -7.08 -17.50
C THR A 61 19.46 -6.45 -16.12
N SER A 62 20.04 -5.23 -16.05
CA SER A 62 20.15 -4.50 -14.78
C SER A 62 18.79 -4.11 -14.22
N SER A 63 17.87 -3.61 -15.06
CA SER A 63 16.52 -3.25 -14.63
C SER A 63 15.70 -4.47 -14.24
N PHE A 64 15.81 -5.57 -15.00
CA PHE A 64 15.15 -6.83 -14.68
C PHE A 64 15.64 -7.41 -13.34
N LEU A 65 16.95 -7.39 -13.10
CA LEU A 65 17.51 -7.83 -11.82
C LEU A 65 16.99 -6.98 -10.64
N MET A 66 16.87 -5.66 -10.84
CA MET A 66 16.27 -4.79 -9.81
C MET A 66 14.80 -5.11 -9.55
N CYS A 67 14.01 -5.39 -10.59
CA CYS A 67 12.63 -5.85 -10.43
C CYS A 67 12.58 -7.15 -9.62
N LEU A 68 13.42 -8.12 -9.95
CA LEU A 68 13.48 -9.39 -9.25
C LEU A 68 13.87 -9.21 -7.77
N VAL A 69 14.85 -8.37 -7.47
CA VAL A 69 15.25 -8.04 -6.09
C VAL A 69 14.08 -7.42 -5.32
N VAL A 70 13.39 -6.45 -5.91
CA VAL A 70 12.24 -5.79 -5.23
C VAL A 70 11.08 -6.75 -5.04
N ILE A 71 10.79 -7.60 -6.04
CA ILE A 71 9.78 -8.66 -5.91
C ILE A 71 10.13 -9.58 -4.75
N LEU A 72 11.37 -10.04 -4.63
CA LEU A 72 11.80 -10.91 -3.54
C LEU A 72 11.70 -10.22 -2.17
N ILE A 73 12.08 -8.94 -2.08
CA ILE A 73 11.93 -8.14 -0.85
C ILE A 73 10.48 -8.04 -0.39
N ILE A 74 9.52 -8.02 -1.33
CA ILE A 74 8.09 -7.95 -1.02
C ILE A 74 7.50 -9.34 -0.77
N VAL A 75 7.79 -10.30 -1.66
CA VAL A 75 7.16 -11.63 -1.64
C VAL A 75 7.65 -12.49 -0.48
N ILE A 76 8.95 -12.43 -0.14
CA ILE A 76 9.50 -13.27 0.94
C ILE A 76 8.83 -12.97 2.28
N PRO A 77 8.73 -11.71 2.75
CA PRO A 77 8.01 -11.41 3.99
C PRO A 77 6.53 -11.82 3.92
N LEU A 78 5.85 -11.53 2.81
CA LEU A 78 4.44 -11.89 2.67
C LEU A 78 4.23 -13.41 2.75
N TRP A 79 5.11 -14.19 2.11
CA TRP A 79 5.07 -15.66 2.17
C TRP A 79 5.22 -16.20 3.59
N ILE A 80 6.05 -15.55 4.41
CA ILE A 80 6.28 -15.95 5.80
C ILE A 80 5.12 -15.48 6.70
N PHE A 81 4.69 -14.23 6.57
CA PHE A 81 3.73 -13.62 7.49
C PHE A 81 2.27 -13.99 7.22
N ILE A 82 1.87 -14.19 5.96
CA ILE A 82 0.47 -14.52 5.64
C ILE A 82 -0.02 -15.78 6.35
N PRO A 83 0.69 -16.95 6.30
CA PRO A 83 0.26 -18.14 7.01
C PRO A 83 0.16 -17.94 8.52
N ILE A 84 1.14 -17.23 9.12
CA ILE A 84 1.16 -16.92 10.55
C ILE A 84 -0.06 -16.07 10.95
N ILE A 85 -0.37 -15.03 10.17
CA ILE A 85 -1.54 -14.16 10.43
C ILE A 85 -2.83 -14.99 10.34
N VAL A 86 -2.96 -15.82 9.32
CA VAL A 86 -4.15 -16.67 9.13
C VAL A 86 -4.31 -17.62 10.31
N GLU A 87 -3.26 -18.32 10.74
CA GLU A 87 -3.27 -19.22 11.91
C GLU A 87 -3.69 -18.48 13.17
N GLN A 88 -3.10 -17.31 13.45
CA GLN A 88 -3.41 -16.50 14.62
C GLN A 88 -4.87 -16.01 14.64
N VAL A 89 -5.44 -15.70 13.50
CA VAL A 89 -6.85 -15.30 13.39
C VAL A 89 -7.78 -16.47 13.70
N PHE A 90 -7.48 -17.67 13.20
CA PHE A 90 -8.23 -18.87 13.53
C PHE A 90 -8.09 -19.26 15.01
N ASP A 91 -6.90 -19.13 15.58
CA ASP A 91 -6.67 -19.36 17.02
C ASP A 91 -7.49 -18.39 17.85
N LEU A 92 -7.50 -17.11 17.53
CA LEU A 92 -8.35 -16.10 18.18
C LEU A 92 -9.84 -16.46 18.08
N PHE A 93 -10.30 -16.90 16.94
CA PHE A 93 -11.68 -17.32 16.73
C PHE A 93 -12.03 -18.50 17.64
N ASN A 94 -11.19 -19.53 17.68
CA ASN A 94 -11.40 -20.72 18.53
C ASN A 94 -11.37 -20.36 20.03
N VAL A 95 -10.42 -19.52 20.44
CA VAL A 95 -10.29 -19.04 21.82
C VAL A 95 -11.55 -18.27 22.23
N THR A 96 -12.07 -17.41 21.36
CA THR A 96 -13.28 -16.60 21.64
C THR A 96 -14.51 -17.49 21.85
N GLN A 97 -14.61 -18.60 21.15
CA GLN A 97 -15.73 -19.52 21.30
C GLN A 97 -15.63 -20.42 22.55
N ASN A 98 -14.42 -20.69 23.03
CA ASN A 98 -14.16 -21.66 24.10
C ASN A 98 -13.89 -21.01 25.48
N ILE A 99 -13.60 -19.70 25.54
CA ILE A 99 -13.39 -19.02 26.81
C ILE A 99 -14.73 -18.71 27.50
N ASP A 100 -14.85 -19.19 28.73
CA ASP A 100 -15.92 -18.77 29.63
C ASP A 100 -15.56 -17.40 30.24
N PHE A 101 -15.91 -16.34 29.51
CA PHE A 101 -15.65 -14.97 29.96
C PHE A 101 -16.35 -14.65 31.27
N SER A 102 -17.40 -15.40 31.65
CA SER A 102 -18.08 -15.22 32.93
C SER A 102 -17.17 -15.55 34.11
N LYS A 103 -16.29 -16.56 33.96
CA LYS A 103 -15.29 -16.90 34.99
C LYS A 103 -14.25 -15.79 35.13
N VAL A 104 -13.80 -15.22 34.01
CA VAL A 104 -12.83 -14.13 34.01
C VAL A 104 -13.39 -12.91 34.75
N VAL A 105 -14.63 -12.52 34.42
CA VAL A 105 -15.30 -11.38 35.06
C VAL A 105 -15.51 -11.63 36.57
N LYS A 106 -15.88 -12.85 36.99
CA LYS A 106 -16.02 -13.21 38.40
C LYS A 106 -14.71 -13.15 39.19
N VAL A 107 -13.59 -13.51 38.57
CA VAL A 107 -12.27 -13.44 39.22
C VAL A 107 -11.81 -11.97 39.39
N ILE A 108 -12.08 -11.12 38.41
CA ILE A 108 -11.68 -9.71 38.47
C ILE A 108 -12.61 -8.88 39.38
N PHE A 109 -13.91 -9.19 39.38
CA PHE A 109 -14.93 -8.45 40.12
C PHE A 109 -15.75 -9.37 41.05
N PRO A 110 -15.12 -10.00 42.06
CA PRO A 110 -15.78 -11.00 42.91
C PRO A 110 -16.93 -10.44 43.76
N SER A 111 -16.87 -9.16 44.12
CA SER A 111 -17.85 -8.49 45.02
C SER A 111 -18.91 -7.70 44.27
N SER A 112 -18.99 -7.77 42.94
CA SER A 112 -19.95 -7.02 42.15
C SER A 112 -21.31 -7.77 42.06
N GLN A 113 -22.37 -7.00 41.78
CA GLN A 113 -23.72 -7.57 41.61
C GLN A 113 -23.78 -8.50 40.41
N PRO A 114 -24.56 -9.60 40.45
CA PRO A 114 -24.66 -10.56 39.34
C PRO A 114 -25.08 -9.94 38.01
N GLU A 115 -25.93 -8.91 38.03
CA GLU A 115 -26.37 -8.18 36.85
C GLU A 115 -25.21 -7.46 36.17
N PHE A 116 -24.34 -6.82 36.94
CA PHE A 116 -23.13 -6.14 36.43
C PHE A 116 -22.15 -7.14 35.80
N GLN A 117 -21.93 -8.30 36.44
CA GLN A 117 -21.07 -9.37 35.89
C GLN A 117 -21.60 -9.88 34.56
N THR A 118 -22.91 -10.07 34.43
CA THR A 118 -23.56 -10.52 33.20
C THR A 118 -23.44 -9.48 32.09
N GLN A 119 -23.70 -8.20 32.41
CA GLN A 119 -23.53 -7.10 31.43
C GLN A 119 -22.10 -6.99 30.95
N LEU A 120 -21.11 -7.00 31.84
CA LEU A 120 -19.71 -6.98 31.47
C LEU A 120 -19.32 -8.17 30.57
N THR A 121 -19.77 -9.36 30.96
CA THR A 121 -19.52 -10.58 30.16
C THR A 121 -20.07 -10.42 28.73
N THR A 122 -21.31 -9.91 28.62
CA THR A 122 -21.93 -9.66 27.29
C THR A 122 -21.15 -8.64 26.47
N VAL A 123 -20.73 -7.53 27.09
CA VAL A 123 -19.94 -6.48 26.42
C VAL A 123 -18.59 -7.04 25.94
N ILE A 124 -17.91 -7.82 26.76
CA ILE A 124 -16.62 -8.45 26.40
C ILE A 124 -16.82 -9.42 25.24
N ILE A 125 -17.82 -10.29 25.29
CA ILE A 125 -18.12 -11.24 24.22
C ILE A 125 -18.42 -10.49 22.91
N GLN A 126 -19.25 -9.45 22.96
CA GLN A 126 -19.56 -8.64 21.77
C GLN A 126 -18.32 -7.94 21.23
N PHE A 127 -17.49 -7.36 22.08
CA PHE A 127 -16.26 -6.67 21.67
C PHE A 127 -15.29 -7.61 20.98
N VAL A 128 -15.01 -8.76 21.59
CA VAL A 128 -14.10 -9.76 21.01
C VAL A 128 -14.69 -10.37 19.74
N GLY A 129 -16.02 -10.65 19.73
CA GLY A 129 -16.72 -11.13 18.54
C GLY A 129 -16.66 -10.14 17.37
N ASN A 130 -16.82 -8.84 17.64
CA ASN A 130 -16.71 -7.79 16.62
C ASN A 130 -15.29 -7.69 16.05
N ILE A 131 -14.25 -7.75 16.90
CA ILE A 131 -12.86 -7.75 16.45
C ILE A 131 -12.60 -8.95 15.56
N THR A 132 -12.97 -10.15 16.01
CA THR A 132 -12.75 -11.39 15.27
C THR A 132 -13.47 -11.37 13.92
N SER A 133 -14.75 -11.00 13.90
CA SER A 133 -15.56 -10.91 12.67
C SER A 133 -14.98 -9.86 11.71
N SER A 134 -14.57 -8.70 12.22
CA SER A 134 -13.93 -7.68 11.41
C SER A 134 -12.63 -8.18 10.78
N THR A 135 -11.79 -8.88 11.54
CA THR A 135 -10.52 -9.44 11.05
C THR A 135 -10.75 -10.47 9.95
N ILE A 136 -11.73 -11.38 10.13
CA ILE A 136 -12.11 -12.35 9.11
C ILE A 136 -12.62 -11.64 7.85
N ASN A 137 -13.47 -10.63 7.99
CA ASN A 137 -13.98 -9.87 6.86
C ASN A 137 -12.86 -9.13 6.11
N TYR A 138 -11.86 -8.60 6.81
CA TYR A 138 -10.66 -8.02 6.16
C TYR A 138 -9.86 -9.05 5.37
N LEU A 139 -9.67 -10.27 5.89
CA LEU A 139 -9.00 -11.35 5.17
C LEU A 139 -9.78 -11.76 3.92
N ILE A 140 -11.10 -11.94 4.03
CA ILE A 140 -11.96 -12.27 2.89
C ILE A 140 -11.89 -11.16 1.83
N SER A 141 -12.01 -9.90 2.25
CA SER A 141 -11.92 -8.74 1.35
C SER A 141 -10.54 -8.66 0.67
N PHE A 142 -9.46 -8.95 1.39
CA PHE A 142 -8.13 -9.01 0.80
C PHE A 142 -8.03 -10.07 -0.29
N ILE A 143 -8.54 -11.29 -0.02
CA ILE A 143 -8.56 -12.38 -1.00
C ILE A 143 -9.39 -12.01 -2.23
N GLN A 144 -10.56 -11.42 -2.03
CA GLN A 144 -11.43 -10.98 -3.13
C GLN A 144 -10.80 -9.88 -3.98
N ASN A 145 -9.98 -9.02 -3.37
CA ASN A 145 -9.28 -7.94 -4.06
C ASN A 145 -7.90 -8.35 -4.63
N LEU A 146 -7.45 -9.60 -4.43
CA LEU A 146 -6.17 -10.07 -4.97
C LEU A 146 -5.98 -9.80 -6.47
N PRO A 147 -6.97 -9.99 -7.36
CA PRO A 147 -6.80 -9.68 -8.79
C PRO A 147 -6.45 -8.21 -9.02
N GLN A 148 -7.11 -7.29 -8.29
CA GLN A 148 -6.83 -5.86 -8.39
C GLN A 148 -5.44 -5.51 -7.83
N VAL A 149 -5.04 -6.14 -6.73
CA VAL A 149 -3.70 -5.97 -6.14
C VAL A 149 -2.63 -6.44 -7.12
N MET A 150 -2.83 -7.62 -7.75
CA MET A 150 -1.91 -8.15 -8.77
C MET A 150 -1.79 -7.22 -9.98
N LEU A 151 -2.90 -6.66 -10.45
CA LEU A 151 -2.91 -5.69 -11.55
C LEU A 151 -2.13 -4.43 -11.17
N ASN A 152 -2.38 -3.89 -9.98
CA ASN A 152 -1.67 -2.71 -9.48
C ASN A 152 -0.16 -2.97 -9.34
N LEU A 153 0.23 -4.13 -8.81
CA LEU A 153 1.63 -4.55 -8.72
C LEU A 153 2.27 -4.70 -10.10
N ALA A 154 1.55 -5.32 -11.05
CA ALA A 154 2.04 -5.44 -12.43
C ALA A 154 2.32 -4.06 -13.03
N VAL A 155 1.43 -3.07 -12.84
CA VAL A 155 1.64 -1.70 -13.30
C VAL A 155 2.83 -1.04 -12.58
N ILE A 156 2.93 -1.20 -11.24
CA ILE A 156 4.06 -0.68 -10.46
C ILE A 156 5.38 -1.22 -11.00
N PHE A 157 5.50 -2.54 -11.19
CA PHE A 157 6.72 -3.17 -11.67
C PHE A 157 7.04 -2.83 -13.12
N PHE A 158 6.02 -2.72 -13.97
CA PHE A 158 6.19 -2.26 -15.35
C PHE A 158 6.79 -0.84 -15.39
N VAL A 159 6.17 0.09 -14.66
CA VAL A 159 6.65 1.47 -14.58
C VAL A 159 8.05 1.53 -13.94
N PHE A 160 8.28 0.77 -12.88
CA PHE A 160 9.57 0.67 -12.21
C PHE A 160 10.68 0.19 -13.16
N PHE A 161 10.41 -0.87 -13.91
CA PHE A 161 11.35 -1.41 -14.90
C PHE A 161 11.73 -0.36 -15.94
N PHE A 162 10.72 0.25 -16.59
CA PHE A 162 10.97 1.23 -17.66
C PHE A 162 11.57 2.52 -17.12
N ALA A 163 11.17 2.97 -15.94
CA ALA A 163 11.72 4.17 -15.31
C ALA A 163 13.21 3.99 -14.95
N LEU A 164 13.65 2.78 -14.57
CA LEU A 164 15.08 2.49 -14.37
C LEU A 164 15.84 2.33 -15.68
N ARG A 165 15.25 1.60 -16.65
CA ARG A 165 15.89 1.32 -17.93
C ARG A 165 16.11 2.59 -18.75
N ASP A 166 15.06 3.41 -18.83
CA ASP A 166 14.99 4.56 -19.74
C ASP A 166 15.05 5.90 -18.96
N GLN A 167 15.73 5.93 -17.79
CA GLN A 167 15.78 7.09 -16.92
C GLN A 167 16.23 8.38 -17.61
N ASP A 168 17.13 8.28 -18.59
CA ASP A 168 17.63 9.44 -19.35
C ASP A 168 16.56 10.00 -20.30
N ALA A 169 15.89 9.11 -21.05
CA ALA A 169 14.81 9.47 -21.95
C ALA A 169 13.59 10.00 -21.19
N LEU A 170 13.25 9.39 -20.03
CA LEU A 170 12.18 9.86 -19.16
C LEU A 170 12.46 11.29 -18.65
N ARG A 171 13.69 11.56 -18.25
CA ARG A 171 14.10 12.88 -17.78
C ARG A 171 14.00 13.92 -18.88
N GLU A 172 14.46 13.58 -20.10
CA GLU A 172 14.38 14.46 -21.26
C GLU A 172 12.93 14.74 -21.65
N PHE A 173 12.08 13.72 -21.68
CA PHE A 173 10.66 13.84 -21.95
C PHE A 173 9.96 14.75 -20.94
N VAL A 174 10.15 14.54 -19.63
CA VAL A 174 9.56 15.37 -18.58
C VAL A 174 10.03 16.82 -18.68
N SER A 175 11.33 17.05 -18.95
CA SER A 175 11.88 18.39 -19.14
C SER A 175 11.33 19.05 -20.42
N GLY A 176 11.02 18.26 -21.46
CA GLY A 176 10.45 18.76 -22.73
C GLY A 176 9.00 19.22 -22.63
N ILE A 177 8.20 18.58 -21.75
CA ILE A 177 6.79 18.97 -21.51
C ILE A 177 6.66 20.00 -20.37
N SER A 178 7.71 20.26 -19.62
CA SER A 178 7.71 21.19 -18.50
C SER A 178 7.42 22.61 -18.97
N PRO A 179 6.35 23.28 -18.48
CA PRO A 179 6.06 24.67 -18.81
C PRO A 179 6.98 25.66 -18.08
N PHE A 180 7.87 25.16 -17.22
CA PHE A 180 8.73 25.98 -16.38
C PHE A 180 10.06 26.30 -17.05
N ARG A 181 10.61 27.48 -16.75
CA ARG A 181 11.99 27.81 -17.13
C ARG A 181 12.95 26.84 -16.44
N LYS A 182 14.04 26.46 -17.12
CA LYS A 182 15.01 25.44 -16.65
C LYS A 182 15.51 25.69 -15.22
N ASP A 183 15.69 26.95 -14.84
CA ASP A 183 16.10 27.32 -13.46
C ASP A 183 15.06 26.93 -12.43
N LYS A 184 13.77 27.20 -12.72
CA LYS A 184 12.64 26.87 -11.86
C LYS A 184 12.40 25.37 -11.80
N GLU A 185 12.52 24.68 -12.95
CA GLU A 185 12.41 23.24 -13.07
C GLU A 185 13.45 22.53 -12.21
N ALA A 186 14.72 22.95 -12.27
CA ALA A 186 15.77 22.37 -11.44
C ALA A 186 15.48 22.52 -9.93
N VAL A 187 14.98 23.67 -9.51
CA VAL A 187 14.58 23.90 -8.10
C VAL A 187 13.43 22.98 -7.71
N LEU A 188 12.38 22.86 -8.54
CA LEU A 188 11.24 22.00 -8.28
C LEU A 188 11.64 20.52 -8.18
N VAL A 189 12.45 20.03 -9.13
CA VAL A 189 12.96 18.65 -9.14
C VAL A 189 13.80 18.37 -7.89
N ASN A 190 14.67 19.30 -7.49
CA ASN A 190 15.48 19.12 -6.27
C ASN A 190 14.61 19.12 -5.02
N ARG A 191 13.66 20.05 -4.89
CA ARG A 191 12.70 20.07 -3.78
C ARG A 191 11.87 18.79 -3.71
N PHE A 192 11.39 18.30 -4.85
CA PHE A 192 10.67 17.02 -4.92
C PHE A 192 11.54 15.85 -4.43
N LYS A 193 12.81 15.80 -4.86
CA LYS A 193 13.76 14.79 -4.41
C LYS A 193 14.00 14.84 -2.90
N ASP A 194 14.24 16.04 -2.37
CA ASP A 194 14.49 16.25 -0.95
C ASP A 194 13.29 15.82 -0.10
N ILE A 195 12.08 16.23 -0.49
CA ILE A 195 10.84 15.86 0.22
C ILE A 195 10.63 14.35 0.14
N THR A 196 10.70 13.75 -1.06
CA THR A 196 10.51 12.32 -1.26
C THR A 196 11.53 11.51 -0.45
N SER A 197 12.81 11.90 -0.51
CA SER A 197 13.88 11.25 0.24
C SER A 197 13.64 11.34 1.75
N SER A 198 13.29 12.53 2.25
CA SER A 198 13.02 12.73 3.70
C SER A 198 11.83 11.91 4.19
N ILE A 199 10.76 11.81 3.40
CA ILE A 199 9.60 10.99 3.73
C ILE A 199 9.99 9.51 3.79
N ILE A 200 10.68 9.00 2.76
CA ILE A 200 11.04 7.58 2.66
C ILE A 200 11.99 7.19 3.80
N PHE A 201 13.07 7.94 4.00
CA PHE A 201 14.00 7.65 5.11
C PHE A 201 13.34 7.81 6.47
N GLY A 202 12.47 8.81 6.63
CA GLY A 202 11.68 9.00 7.84
C GLY A 202 10.81 7.78 8.17
N TYR A 203 10.06 7.25 7.20
CA TYR A 203 9.25 6.06 7.39
C TYR A 203 10.07 4.80 7.69
N ILE A 204 11.24 4.63 7.04
CA ILE A 204 12.12 3.49 7.32
C ILE A 204 12.65 3.55 8.76
N ILE A 205 13.13 4.71 9.19
CA ILE A 205 13.66 4.89 10.55
C ILE A 205 12.56 4.67 11.59
N VAL A 206 11.40 5.31 11.39
CA VAL A 206 10.24 5.14 12.30
C VAL A 206 9.80 3.68 12.34
N GLY A 207 9.72 2.99 11.19
CA GLY A 207 9.36 1.58 11.13
C GLY A 207 10.34 0.68 11.89
N ILE A 208 11.64 0.93 11.77
CA ILE A 208 12.67 0.19 12.53
C ILE A 208 12.52 0.43 14.04
N ILE A 209 12.37 1.69 14.46
CA ILE A 209 12.19 2.04 15.89
C ILE A 209 10.92 1.41 16.44
N GLN A 210 9.79 1.49 15.72
CA GLN A 210 8.52 0.88 16.13
C GLN A 210 8.63 -0.65 16.20
N GLY A 211 9.28 -1.27 15.20
CA GLY A 211 9.50 -2.72 15.18
C GLY A 211 10.35 -3.19 16.37
N LEU A 212 11.45 -2.47 16.66
CA LEU A 212 12.31 -2.78 17.81
C LEU A 212 11.60 -2.55 19.16
N ALA A 213 10.83 -1.45 19.28
CA ALA A 213 10.11 -1.15 20.50
C ALA A 213 8.98 -2.18 20.77
N LEU A 214 8.21 -2.53 19.74
CA LEU A 214 7.14 -3.52 19.85
C LEU A 214 7.71 -4.93 20.10
N GLY A 215 8.64 -5.37 19.26
CA GLY A 215 9.27 -6.69 19.40
C GLY A 215 10.01 -6.85 20.71
N GLY A 216 10.78 -5.84 21.13
CA GLY A 216 11.45 -5.81 22.44
C GLY A 216 10.46 -5.85 23.61
N GLY A 217 9.36 -5.10 23.52
CA GLY A 217 8.29 -5.15 24.52
C GLY A 217 7.64 -6.53 24.62
N LEU A 218 7.29 -7.15 23.52
CA LEU A 218 6.70 -8.49 23.50
C LEU A 218 7.65 -9.55 24.08
N LEU A 219 8.93 -9.48 23.73
CA LEU A 219 9.96 -10.36 24.29
C LEU A 219 10.12 -10.15 25.80
N PHE A 220 10.11 -8.89 26.28
CA PHE A 220 10.22 -8.57 27.69
C PHE A 220 9.06 -9.15 28.50
N PHE A 221 7.84 -9.10 27.95
CA PHE A 221 6.65 -9.67 28.59
C PHE A 221 6.48 -11.19 28.37
N HIS A 222 7.44 -11.85 27.74
CA HIS A 222 7.41 -13.29 27.44
C HIS A 222 6.14 -13.72 26.71
N VAL A 223 5.63 -12.89 25.79
CA VAL A 223 4.45 -13.25 25.00
C VAL A 223 4.81 -14.42 24.07
N PRO A 224 4.09 -15.56 24.17
CA PRO A 224 4.37 -16.71 23.31
C PRO A 224 4.13 -16.35 21.83
N LYS A 225 5.05 -16.76 20.97
CA LYS A 225 5.04 -16.45 19.52
C LYS A 225 5.25 -14.95 19.18
N ALA A 226 5.94 -14.18 20.04
CA ALA A 226 6.35 -12.79 19.79
C ALA A 226 7.39 -12.65 18.66
#